data_b265117ebd840873bbd44b238b9109a3
#
_entry.id   b265117ebd840873bbd44b238b9109a3
#
_cell.length_a   1.000
_cell.length_b   1.000
_cell.length_c   1.000
_cell.angle_alpha   90.00
_cell.angle_beta   90.00
_cell.angle_gamma   90.00
#
_symmetry.space_group_name_H-M   'P 1'
#
loop_
_entity.id
_entity.type
_entity.pdbx_description
1 polymer ?
#
loop_
_entity_poly.entity_id
_entity_poly.type
_entity_poly.pdbx_seq_one_letter_code
_entity_poly.pdbx_strand_id
1 'polypeptide(L)'
;MHRRPLTAALLALAAGAALTACGGSTTVDASAAALSASADCTRASAHWPTTVAGQKSRPTSARSATVRAWGDPAIIARCGVSSPGPTTDPCTTIDGIDWVAHQLKDGYRFVTFGRSPAIEVLIPTKYGGLDLVEFTAAAEAIPQTSHVCSAAPPSTSSG
;
A
#
# COMPACT_ATOMS: atom_id res chain seq x y z
N MET A 1 75.61 40.86 10.30
CA MET A 1 75.10 40.12 9.19
C MET A 1 74.30 38.95 9.76
N HIS A 2 72.98 39.07 9.96
CA HIS A 2 72.10 38.05 10.50
C HIS A 2 71.07 37.71 9.45
N ARG A 3 71.16 36.52 8.91
CA ARG A 3 70.17 35.96 8.00
C ARG A 3 69.13 35.25 8.81
N ARG A 4 67.85 35.65 8.70
CA ARG A 4 66.65 34.96 9.25
C ARG A 4 66.11 33.98 8.21
N PRO A 5 65.82 32.76 8.58
CA PRO A 5 65.09 31.87 7.67
C PRO A 5 63.57 32.13 7.79
N LEU A 6 62.91 32.24 6.65
CA LEU A 6 61.48 32.27 6.50
C LEU A 6 60.91 30.84 6.62
N THR A 7 60.17 30.59 7.66
CA THR A 7 59.36 29.38 7.81
C THR A 7 58.05 29.56 7.07
N ALA A 8 57.92 28.84 5.96
CA ALA A 8 56.67 28.77 5.20
C ALA A 8 55.72 27.80 5.93
N ALA A 9 54.60 28.31 6.46
CA ALA A 9 53.51 27.53 7.03
C ALA A 9 52.59 27.07 5.88
N LEU A 10 52.59 25.76 5.60
CA LEU A 10 51.65 25.11 4.71
C LEU A 10 50.31 24.89 5.48
N LEU A 11 49.30 25.68 5.16
CA LEU A 11 47.92 25.41 5.56
C LEU A 11 47.35 24.35 4.63
N ALA A 12 47.19 23.12 5.14
CA ALA A 12 46.40 22.06 4.48
C ALA A 12 44.90 22.32 4.71
N LEU A 13 44.19 22.78 3.68
CA LEU A 13 42.72 22.78 3.66
C LEU A 13 42.23 21.34 3.47
N ALA A 14 41.75 20.72 4.55
CA ALA A 14 40.97 19.49 4.45
C ALA A 14 39.54 19.83 3.99
N ALA A 15 39.27 19.66 2.69
CA ALA A 15 37.94 19.74 2.13
C ALA A 15 37.16 18.46 2.53
N GLY A 16 36.41 18.56 3.62
CA GLY A 16 35.45 17.52 4.01
C GLY A 16 34.28 17.46 3.03
N ALA A 17 34.28 16.48 2.13
CA ALA A 17 33.12 16.17 1.30
C ALA A 17 32.03 15.57 2.19
N ALA A 18 31.07 16.40 2.62
CA ALA A 18 29.84 15.93 3.22
C ALA A 18 29.03 15.21 2.13
N LEU A 19 29.09 13.87 2.11
CA LEU A 19 28.12 13.04 1.37
C LEU A 19 26.77 13.23 2.04
N THR A 20 25.98 14.20 1.58
CA THR A 20 24.55 14.24 1.85
C THR A 20 23.92 13.03 1.16
N ALA A 21 23.77 11.91 1.88
CA ALA A 21 22.92 10.81 1.48
C ALA A 21 21.49 11.37 1.38
N CYS A 22 21.08 11.78 0.18
CA CYS A 22 19.68 12.00 -0.16
C CYS A 22 18.95 10.66 -0.11
N GLY A 23 18.72 10.14 1.08
CA GLY A 23 17.73 9.12 1.36
C GLY A 23 16.33 9.74 1.24
N GLY A 24 15.98 10.22 0.05
CA GLY A 24 14.65 10.73 -0.22
C GLY A 24 13.65 9.59 -0.07
N SER A 25 12.90 9.60 1.04
CA SER A 25 11.65 8.85 1.14
C SER A 25 10.72 9.41 0.08
N THR A 26 10.77 8.84 -1.12
CA THR A 26 9.90 9.27 -2.21
C THR A 26 8.46 9.03 -1.78
N THR A 27 7.70 10.12 -1.66
CA THR A 27 6.28 10.08 -1.35
C THR A 27 5.56 9.34 -2.47
N VAL A 28 4.73 8.36 -2.10
CA VAL A 28 3.90 7.62 -3.06
C VAL A 28 2.72 8.49 -3.45
N ASP A 29 2.53 8.67 -4.76
CA ASP A 29 1.36 9.39 -5.26
C ASP A 29 0.10 8.55 -5.09
N ALA A 30 -0.83 9.03 -4.28
CA ALA A 30 -2.10 8.38 -3.99
C ALA A 30 -3.13 9.41 -3.54
N SER A 31 -4.39 9.16 -3.80
CA SER A 31 -5.51 10.03 -3.42
C SER A 31 -6.51 9.30 -2.52
N ALA A 32 -7.13 10.05 -1.61
CA ALA A 32 -8.24 9.55 -0.82
C ALA A 32 -9.44 9.21 -1.71
N ALA A 33 -10.18 8.16 -1.35
CA ALA A 33 -11.39 7.78 -2.05
C ALA A 33 -12.59 8.64 -1.65
N ALA A 34 -13.66 8.63 -2.45
CA ALA A 34 -14.81 9.52 -2.27
C ALA A 34 -15.52 9.37 -0.91
N LEU A 35 -15.59 8.14 -0.37
CA LEU A 35 -16.23 7.82 0.92
C LEU A 35 -15.23 7.71 2.07
N SER A 36 -14.01 8.20 1.89
CA SER A 36 -12.93 8.09 2.88
C SER A 36 -13.21 8.76 4.22
N ALA A 37 -14.08 9.77 4.25
CA ALA A 37 -14.46 10.49 5.48
C ALA A 37 -15.46 9.71 6.37
N SER A 38 -15.91 8.52 5.97
CA SER A 38 -16.87 7.74 6.77
C SER A 38 -16.28 7.26 8.09
N ALA A 39 -17.15 7.03 9.09
CA ALA A 39 -16.75 6.47 10.38
C ALA A 39 -16.14 5.06 10.21
N ASP A 40 -16.63 4.28 9.25
CA ASP A 40 -16.13 2.94 8.94
C ASP A 40 -14.69 2.99 8.43
N CYS A 41 -14.37 3.92 7.53
CA CYS A 41 -13.00 4.10 7.07
C CYS A 41 -12.06 4.62 8.17
N THR A 42 -12.58 5.43 9.09
CA THR A 42 -11.81 5.85 10.27
C THR A 42 -11.45 4.64 11.14
N ARG A 43 -12.40 3.74 11.39
CA ARG A 43 -12.15 2.51 12.15
C ARG A 43 -11.19 1.57 11.39
N ALA A 44 -11.44 1.31 10.11
CA ALA A 44 -10.58 0.46 9.27
C ALA A 44 -9.14 0.96 9.24
N SER A 45 -8.93 2.27 9.13
CA SER A 45 -7.59 2.86 9.05
C SER A 45 -6.76 2.71 10.32
N ALA A 46 -7.39 2.49 11.47
CA ALA A 46 -6.68 2.18 12.71
C ALA A 46 -6.06 0.76 12.72
N HIS A 47 -6.48 -0.10 11.79
CA HIS A 47 -6.04 -1.49 11.65
C HIS A 47 -5.16 -1.73 10.41
N TRP A 48 -4.65 -0.65 9.76
CA TRP A 48 -3.71 -0.84 8.66
C TRP A 48 -2.48 -1.61 9.13
N PRO A 49 -2.00 -2.61 8.37
CA PRO A 49 -0.80 -3.35 8.72
C PRO A 49 0.43 -2.43 8.77
N THR A 50 1.38 -2.75 9.62
CA THR A 50 2.66 -2.03 9.71
C THR A 50 3.59 -2.36 8.55
N THR A 51 3.49 -3.60 8.06
CA THR A 51 4.20 -4.12 6.89
C THR A 51 3.24 -4.85 5.98
N VAL A 52 3.50 -4.89 4.68
CA VAL A 52 2.78 -5.71 3.68
C VAL A 52 3.80 -6.36 2.78
N ALA A 53 3.69 -7.66 2.53
CA ALA A 53 4.69 -8.44 1.77
C ALA A 53 6.12 -8.21 2.30
N GLY A 54 6.29 -8.08 3.62
CA GLY A 54 7.56 -7.75 4.25
C GLY A 54 8.06 -6.30 4.00
N GLN A 55 7.28 -5.47 3.31
CA GLN A 55 7.65 -4.09 2.99
C GLN A 55 7.20 -3.12 4.07
N LYS A 56 8.06 -2.14 4.39
CA LYS A 56 7.74 -1.06 5.33
C LYS A 56 6.80 -0.05 4.72
N SER A 57 5.99 0.60 5.57
CA SER A 57 5.11 1.70 5.14
C SER A 57 5.90 2.91 4.61
N ARG A 58 5.29 3.63 3.69
CA ARG A 58 5.83 4.83 3.03
C ARG A 58 4.84 6.00 3.12
N PRO A 59 5.32 7.25 3.14
CA PRO A 59 4.45 8.42 3.09
C PRO A 59 3.68 8.47 1.76
N THR A 60 2.45 8.98 1.80
CA THR A 60 1.59 9.18 0.63
C THR A 60 1.26 10.66 0.43
N SER A 61 1.01 11.08 -0.82
CA SER A 61 0.55 12.43 -1.14
C SER A 61 -0.86 12.74 -0.64
N ALA A 62 -1.67 11.71 -0.38
CA ALA A 62 -3.05 11.84 0.09
C ALA A 62 -3.20 12.57 1.43
N ARG A 63 -2.18 12.56 2.30
CA ARG A 63 -2.22 13.13 3.66
C ARG A 63 -3.47 12.70 4.45
N SER A 64 -3.94 11.48 4.23
CA SER A 64 -5.13 10.90 4.84
C SER A 64 -4.77 9.59 5.54
N ALA A 65 -5.30 9.38 6.75
CA ALA A 65 -5.14 8.13 7.48
C ALA A 65 -5.78 6.93 6.75
N THR A 66 -6.76 7.20 5.88
CA THR A 66 -7.49 6.17 5.12
C THR A 66 -6.75 5.68 3.87
N VAL A 67 -5.56 6.23 3.61
CA VAL A 67 -4.66 5.82 2.52
C VAL A 67 -3.31 5.45 3.11
N ARG A 68 -2.77 4.29 2.73
CA ARG A 68 -1.45 3.84 3.15
C ARG A 68 -0.72 3.17 1.98
N ALA A 69 0.60 3.24 1.99
CA ALA A 69 1.44 2.59 0.99
C ALA A 69 2.63 1.87 1.62
N TRP A 70 3.14 0.83 0.94
CA TRP A 70 4.29 0.02 1.36
C TRP A 70 5.14 -0.33 0.15
N GLY A 71 6.45 -0.46 0.37
CA GLY A 71 7.40 -0.99 -0.62
C GLY A 71 7.65 -0.13 -1.86
N ASP A 72 8.44 -0.70 -2.78
CA ASP A 72 8.79 -0.11 -4.07
C ASP A 72 8.98 -1.25 -5.12
N PRO A 73 8.13 -1.31 -6.18
CA PRO A 73 6.96 -0.46 -6.45
C PRO A 73 5.94 -0.51 -5.32
N ALA A 74 5.12 0.56 -5.16
CA ALA A 74 4.27 0.69 -4.00
C ALA A 74 3.02 -0.20 -4.06
N ILE A 75 2.77 -0.97 -3.00
CA ILE A 75 1.46 -1.49 -2.65
C ILE A 75 0.67 -0.34 -2.06
N ILE A 76 -0.56 -0.09 -2.51
CA ILE A 76 -1.38 1.02 -2.03
C ILE A 76 -2.71 0.47 -1.55
N ALA A 77 -3.10 0.81 -0.32
CA ALA A 77 -4.44 0.55 0.20
C ALA A 77 -5.17 1.86 0.48
N ARG A 78 -6.47 1.86 0.21
CA ARG A 78 -7.36 2.98 0.56
C ARG A 78 -8.75 2.50 0.92
N CYS A 79 -9.31 3.10 1.94
CA CYS A 79 -10.71 2.90 2.31
C CYS A 79 -11.57 4.01 1.73
N GLY A 80 -12.80 3.68 1.34
CA GLY A 80 -13.78 4.66 0.88
C GLY A 80 -14.10 4.57 -0.61
N VAL A 81 -13.70 3.49 -1.28
CA VAL A 81 -14.21 3.21 -2.64
C VAL A 81 -15.62 2.65 -2.56
N SER A 82 -16.38 2.79 -3.65
CA SER A 82 -17.68 2.15 -3.77
C SER A 82 -17.52 0.63 -3.76
N SER A 83 -18.41 -0.05 -3.05
CA SER A 83 -18.47 -1.52 -3.10
C SER A 83 -18.78 -1.97 -4.52
N PRO A 84 -18.10 -3.02 -5.04
CA PRO A 84 -18.46 -3.61 -6.30
C PRO A 84 -19.91 -4.10 -6.25
N GLY A 85 -20.66 -3.86 -7.34
CA GLY A 85 -21.94 -4.52 -7.58
C GLY A 85 -21.75 -5.97 -8.02
N PRO A 86 -22.84 -6.68 -8.39
CA PRO A 86 -22.73 -7.97 -9.05
C PRO A 86 -21.80 -7.88 -10.26
N THR A 87 -20.80 -8.76 -10.33
CA THR A 87 -19.76 -8.74 -11.36
C THR A 87 -19.40 -10.16 -11.79
N THR A 88 -18.86 -10.28 -12.98
CA THR A 88 -18.25 -11.53 -13.48
C THR A 88 -16.74 -11.59 -13.19
N ASP A 89 -16.17 -10.54 -12.60
CA ASP A 89 -14.78 -10.54 -12.17
C ASP A 89 -14.55 -11.62 -11.11
N PRO A 90 -13.37 -12.24 -11.06
CA PRO A 90 -13.05 -13.24 -10.06
C PRO A 90 -13.28 -12.73 -8.64
N CYS A 91 -14.06 -13.47 -7.87
CA CYS A 91 -14.30 -13.23 -6.45
C CYS A 91 -13.67 -14.37 -5.64
N THR A 92 -12.88 -14.02 -4.62
CA THR A 92 -12.20 -14.98 -3.77
C THR A 92 -12.32 -14.59 -2.31
N THR A 93 -12.43 -15.58 -1.44
CA THR A 93 -12.42 -15.37 0.02
C THR A 93 -11.03 -15.65 0.56
N ILE A 94 -10.44 -14.68 1.22
CA ILE A 94 -9.13 -14.80 1.88
C ILE A 94 -9.32 -14.41 3.35
N ASP A 95 -9.06 -15.34 4.25
CA ASP A 95 -9.19 -15.18 5.69
C ASP A 95 -10.56 -14.57 6.11
N GLY A 96 -11.63 -15.10 5.51
CA GLY A 96 -13.01 -14.64 5.79
C GLY A 96 -13.41 -13.31 5.14
N ILE A 97 -12.53 -12.69 4.38
CA ILE A 97 -12.82 -11.47 3.63
C ILE A 97 -12.99 -11.81 2.15
N ASP A 98 -14.09 -11.36 1.58
CA ASP A 98 -14.38 -11.50 0.16
C ASP A 98 -13.77 -10.35 -0.64
N TRP A 99 -13.05 -10.71 -1.71
CA TRP A 99 -12.33 -9.78 -2.58
C TRP A 99 -12.69 -10.01 -4.03
N VAL A 100 -13.08 -8.97 -4.73
CA VAL A 100 -13.16 -8.95 -6.20
C VAL A 100 -11.80 -8.53 -6.74
N ALA A 101 -11.23 -9.37 -7.61
CA ALA A 101 -9.93 -9.15 -8.23
C ALA A 101 -10.09 -8.62 -9.65
N HIS A 102 -9.39 -7.54 -9.97
CA HIS A 102 -9.30 -7.00 -11.32
C HIS A 102 -7.83 -6.91 -11.74
N GLN A 103 -7.48 -7.56 -12.86
CA GLN A 103 -6.12 -7.53 -13.37
C GLN A 103 -5.83 -6.18 -14.01
N LEU A 104 -4.71 -5.57 -13.64
CA LEU A 104 -4.15 -4.38 -14.23
C LEU A 104 -2.94 -4.76 -15.09
N LYS A 105 -2.43 -3.81 -15.88
CA LYS A 105 -1.22 -4.02 -16.71
C LYS A 105 -0.01 -4.42 -15.85
N ASP A 106 0.17 -3.79 -14.70
CA ASP A 106 1.37 -3.91 -13.87
C ASP A 106 1.08 -4.52 -12.48
N GLY A 107 -0.09 -5.15 -12.29
CA GLY A 107 -0.49 -5.73 -11.01
C GLY A 107 -1.95 -6.12 -10.94
N TYR A 108 -2.48 -6.05 -9.73
CA TYR A 108 -3.87 -6.36 -9.44
C TYR A 108 -4.50 -5.26 -8.59
N ARG A 109 -5.77 -5.03 -8.83
CA ARG A 109 -6.67 -4.24 -7.99
C ARG A 109 -7.62 -5.19 -7.29
N PHE A 110 -7.59 -5.20 -5.98
CA PHE A 110 -8.54 -5.95 -5.15
C PHE A 110 -9.46 -4.97 -4.45
N VAL A 111 -10.74 -5.31 -4.38
CA VAL A 111 -11.75 -4.52 -3.64
C VAL A 111 -12.57 -5.45 -2.78
N THR A 112 -12.75 -5.11 -1.50
CA THR A 112 -13.61 -5.91 -0.61
C THR A 112 -15.04 -5.96 -1.17
N PHE A 113 -15.61 -7.17 -1.20
CA PHE A 113 -16.96 -7.41 -1.66
C PHE A 113 -17.93 -7.49 -0.49
N GLY A 114 -19.13 -6.95 -0.66
CA GLY A 114 -20.15 -6.95 0.38
C GLY A 114 -19.85 -6.03 1.57
N ARG A 115 -18.90 -5.11 1.48
CA ARG A 115 -18.61 -4.10 2.50
C ARG A 115 -18.74 -2.70 1.89
N SER A 116 -19.40 -1.79 2.61
CA SER A 116 -19.60 -0.42 2.13
C SER A 116 -19.43 0.59 3.27
N PRO A 117 -18.46 1.52 3.15
CA PRO A 117 -17.52 1.70 2.05
C PRO A 117 -16.56 0.51 1.91
N ALA A 118 -16.02 0.30 0.70
CA ALA A 118 -15.09 -0.79 0.46
C ALA A 118 -13.62 -0.35 0.64
N ILE A 119 -12.76 -1.33 0.91
CA ILE A 119 -11.31 -1.17 0.87
C ILE A 119 -10.81 -1.62 -0.50
N GLU A 120 -9.95 -0.82 -1.10
CA GLU A 120 -9.20 -1.15 -2.30
C GLU A 120 -7.73 -1.36 -1.96
N VAL A 121 -7.13 -2.41 -2.53
CA VAL A 121 -5.70 -2.67 -2.46
C VAL A 121 -5.15 -2.85 -3.87
N LEU A 122 -4.14 -2.06 -4.22
CA LEU A 122 -3.38 -2.16 -5.47
C LEU A 122 -2.07 -2.88 -5.17
N ILE A 123 -1.84 -4.03 -5.80
CA ILE A 123 -0.66 -4.86 -5.57
C ILE A 123 0.09 -5.02 -6.90
N PRO A 124 1.32 -4.48 -7.02
CA PRO A 124 2.18 -4.71 -8.19
C PRO A 124 2.51 -6.20 -8.39
N THR A 125 2.68 -6.64 -9.65
CA THR A 125 3.00 -8.03 -10.01
C THR A 125 4.22 -8.58 -9.28
N LYS A 126 5.17 -7.73 -8.91
CA LYS A 126 6.35 -8.07 -8.11
C LYS A 126 6.03 -8.86 -6.83
N TYR A 127 4.87 -8.60 -6.21
CA TYR A 127 4.50 -9.17 -4.90
C TYR A 127 3.55 -10.37 -4.99
N GLY A 128 3.13 -10.78 -6.18
CA GLY A 128 2.35 -11.99 -6.41
C GLY A 128 0.85 -11.94 -6.04
N GLY A 129 0.39 -10.95 -5.30
CA GLY A 129 -1.05 -10.66 -5.11
C GLY A 129 -1.79 -11.44 -4.02
N LEU A 130 -1.12 -12.23 -3.16
CA LEU A 130 -1.77 -13.00 -2.09
C LEU A 130 -1.61 -12.40 -0.68
N ASP A 131 -0.98 -11.24 -0.55
CA ASP A 131 -0.74 -10.58 0.74
C ASP A 131 -2.00 -9.89 1.32
N LEU A 132 -3.18 -10.24 0.81
CA LEU A 132 -4.47 -9.68 1.25
C LEU A 132 -4.84 -10.08 2.69
N VAL A 133 -4.31 -11.18 3.18
CA VAL A 133 -4.49 -11.61 4.59
C VAL A 133 -4.05 -10.54 5.59
N GLU A 134 -3.06 -9.74 5.24
CA GLU A 134 -2.56 -8.67 6.11
C GLU A 134 -3.58 -7.52 6.29
N PHE A 135 -4.59 -7.44 5.42
CA PHE A 135 -5.67 -6.45 5.48
C PHE A 135 -6.94 -6.95 6.19
N THR A 136 -6.96 -8.20 6.68
CA THR A 136 -8.14 -8.82 7.33
C THR A 136 -8.68 -7.93 8.43
N ALA A 137 -7.85 -7.51 9.39
CA ALA A 137 -8.29 -6.68 10.52
C ALA A 137 -8.89 -5.33 10.10
N ALA A 138 -8.31 -4.70 9.06
CA ALA A 138 -8.86 -3.46 8.52
C ALA A 138 -10.22 -3.69 7.82
N ALA A 139 -10.34 -4.78 7.07
CA ALA A 139 -11.59 -5.12 6.37
C ALA A 139 -12.71 -5.52 7.36
N GLU A 140 -12.41 -6.26 8.41
CA GLU A 140 -13.37 -6.67 9.45
C GLU A 140 -13.98 -5.47 10.20
N ALA A 141 -13.23 -4.35 10.30
CA ALA A 141 -13.75 -3.12 10.91
C ALA A 141 -14.95 -2.51 10.15
N ILE A 142 -15.21 -2.96 8.91
CA ILE A 142 -16.36 -2.56 8.09
C ILE A 142 -17.35 -3.72 8.06
N PRO A 143 -18.62 -3.52 8.49
CA PRO A 143 -19.60 -4.60 8.52
C PRO A 143 -19.81 -5.27 7.14
N GLN A 144 -19.93 -6.62 7.15
CA GLN A 144 -20.30 -7.40 5.98
C GLN A 144 -21.81 -7.28 5.74
N THR A 145 -22.21 -7.08 4.49
CA THR A 145 -23.60 -7.17 4.04
C THR A 145 -23.95 -8.62 3.65
N SER A 146 -25.12 -8.83 3.08
CA SER A 146 -25.52 -10.16 2.55
C SER A 146 -24.81 -10.55 1.25
N HIS A 147 -24.05 -9.66 0.62
CA HIS A 147 -23.30 -9.96 -0.59
C HIS A 147 -22.00 -10.67 -0.23
N VAL A 148 -21.84 -11.87 -0.70
CA VAL A 148 -20.66 -12.74 -0.51
C VAL A 148 -20.22 -13.33 -1.84
N CYS A 149 -18.95 -13.74 -1.94
CA CYS A 149 -18.48 -14.50 -3.09
C CYS A 149 -19.29 -15.79 -3.20
N SER A 150 -19.92 -16.03 -4.35
CA SER A 150 -20.51 -17.35 -4.61
C SER A 150 -19.39 -18.37 -4.85
N ALA A 151 -19.51 -19.54 -4.24
CA ALA A 151 -18.63 -20.65 -4.57
C ALA A 151 -18.70 -20.90 -6.10
N ALA A 152 -17.55 -20.99 -6.77
CA ALA A 152 -17.53 -21.40 -8.17
C ALA A 152 -18.27 -22.76 -8.28
N PRO A 153 -19.16 -22.94 -9.28
CA PRO A 153 -19.78 -24.27 -9.48
C PRO A 153 -18.65 -25.29 -9.68
N PRO A 154 -18.83 -26.52 -9.13
CA PRO A 154 -17.81 -27.54 -9.32
C PRO A 154 -17.60 -27.74 -10.82
N SER A 155 -16.32 -27.63 -11.22
CA SER A 155 -15.93 -27.91 -12.61
C SER A 155 -16.33 -29.35 -12.91
N THR A 156 -17.38 -29.57 -13.71
CA THR A 156 -17.69 -30.87 -14.28
C THR A 156 -16.57 -31.21 -15.24
N SER A 157 -15.59 -31.96 -14.76
CA SER A 157 -14.61 -32.63 -15.59
C SER A 157 -15.40 -33.66 -16.40
N SER A 158 -15.73 -33.32 -17.66
CA SER A 158 -16.19 -34.28 -18.64
C SER A 158 -15.00 -35.16 -18.99
N GLY A 159 -15.05 -36.44 -18.51
CA GLY A 159 -14.14 -37.50 -18.88
C GLY A 159 -14.33 -37.95 -20.33
#